data_9921c30d138c558959a1377a2435e831
#
_entry.id   9921c30d138c558959a1377a2435e831
#
_cell.length_a   1.000
_cell.length_b   1.000
_cell.length_c   1.000
_cell.angle_alpha   90.00
_cell.angle_beta   90.00
_cell.angle_gamma   90.00
#
_symmetry.space_group_name_H-M   'P 1'
#
loop_
_entity.id
_entity.type
_entity.pdbx_description
1 polymer ?
#
loop_
_entity_poly.entity_id
_entity_poly.type
_entity_poly.pdbx_seq_one_letter_code
_entity_poly.pdbx_strand_id
1 'polypeptide(L)'
;MANLRLHPLSLLLVAAGIQLSPANTARIEQAWTYRTGETEPRFTTRKPTAFETTPLVVDGTIYLNTPLGRVIALDAATGREQWVFDPENTRDVAYGDFASRGVAAWLDATAAGDAPCRRRIFETTAQAQLFALDARTGKPCADFAGGGPEDLRSGLRIPPFEPAAYSMTSPPAVVNDVVVTGSSIGDNSRPSPASGEVRGFDARTGRLRWTWDPIPQNADDPAFGDWHGSLGRKSGGANAWTGLAADAERDLVFVPTGSAAPDYYGAMRLGDNRYANSIVALQASTGRLVWSFQTVHHDLWDYDNASPPALATITRGGSRLAVVVQATKTGMLFVLDRGTGRPVFPVEERPVPASRIPQEVASRTQPFTTVIAPLSPHRFTVDDVWGISEADRAACRTAIAPLRNEGIFTPPDVNGTLVIPSNIGGAHWGGVAIDPAREIAVIPVNRIAAMVQLIPREGFDLQQTRAKEDRLGDDFEYNMMRETPYIMRRRMLLAPSKLPCTPPPFGSLVAIDLRTGARKWDVPLGSFMTPFGAEMAANIKPDWGSPNLGGAIVTDGLAVIGAALDNRLHGYDVETGREVWHAQLPASAKATPTSYRLASGDRFVVVAVGGGGAWGAGDSVVSFRLRR
;
A
#
# COMPACT_ATOMS: atom_id res chain seq x y z
N MET A 1 17.47 -45.71 36.16
CA MET A 1 18.48 -45.55 35.09
C MET A 1 17.74 -45.31 33.78
N ALA A 2 17.56 -44.06 33.41
CA ALA A 2 16.86 -43.66 32.20
C ALA A 2 17.89 -43.12 31.21
N ASN A 3 18.05 -43.81 30.10
CA ASN A 3 18.95 -43.44 29.01
C ASN A 3 18.35 -42.26 28.21
N LEU A 4 18.92 -41.07 28.41
CA LEU A 4 18.74 -39.96 27.47
C LEU A 4 19.55 -40.24 26.20
N ARG A 5 18.88 -40.51 25.08
CA ARG A 5 19.50 -40.48 23.77
C ARG A 5 19.53 -39.01 23.28
N LEU A 6 20.71 -38.45 23.26
CA LEU A 6 21.01 -37.20 22.56
C LEU A 6 20.90 -37.42 21.05
N HIS A 7 19.96 -36.76 20.39
CA HIS A 7 19.94 -36.63 18.92
C HIS A 7 21.05 -35.66 18.50
N PRO A 8 21.88 -35.97 17.49
CA PRO A 8 22.85 -35.05 16.96
C PRO A 8 22.13 -33.93 16.24
N LEU A 9 22.30 -32.69 16.71
CA LEU A 9 22.00 -31.49 15.92
C LEU A 9 22.92 -31.52 14.70
N SER A 10 22.37 -31.87 13.55
CA SER A 10 22.99 -31.60 12.25
C SER A 10 23.03 -30.09 12.04
N LEU A 11 24.15 -29.45 12.38
CA LEU A 11 24.50 -28.14 11.85
C LEU A 11 24.62 -28.28 10.33
N LEU A 12 23.55 -28.00 9.61
CA LEU A 12 23.63 -27.66 8.20
C LEU A 12 24.37 -26.30 8.13
N LEU A 13 25.68 -26.38 7.90
CA LEU A 13 26.45 -25.28 7.34
C LEU A 13 25.83 -24.98 5.96
N VAL A 14 24.82 -24.11 5.92
CA VAL A 14 24.41 -23.45 4.68
C VAL A 14 25.61 -22.62 4.27
N ALA A 15 26.37 -23.11 3.27
CA ALA A 15 27.41 -22.31 2.65
C ALA A 15 26.80 -20.94 2.33
N ALA A 16 27.31 -19.89 2.95
CA ALA A 16 26.88 -18.52 2.74
C ALA A 16 27.24 -18.16 1.28
N GLY A 17 26.33 -18.49 0.34
CA GLY A 17 26.52 -18.10 -1.06
C GLY A 17 26.50 -16.59 -1.17
N ILE A 18 27.25 -16.03 -2.11
CA ILE A 18 27.36 -14.58 -2.36
C ILE A 18 25.96 -13.98 -2.50
N GLN A 19 25.60 -13.03 -1.63
CA GLN A 19 24.33 -12.27 -1.65
C GLN A 19 24.43 -11.14 -2.68
N LEU A 20 23.29 -10.69 -3.21
CA LEU A 20 23.20 -9.40 -3.90
C LEU A 20 23.49 -8.30 -2.86
N SER A 21 24.54 -7.52 -3.09
CA SER A 21 25.04 -6.50 -2.16
C SER A 21 25.65 -5.32 -2.93
N PRO A 22 25.87 -4.17 -2.27
CA PRO A 22 26.52 -3.02 -2.91
C PRO A 22 27.87 -3.34 -3.56
N ALA A 23 28.59 -4.32 -3.02
CA ALA A 23 29.94 -4.68 -3.49
C ALA A 23 29.98 -5.48 -4.80
N ASN A 24 28.85 -6.05 -5.24
CA ASN A 24 28.81 -6.93 -6.42
C ASN A 24 27.81 -6.50 -7.50
N THR A 25 27.29 -5.29 -7.42
CA THR A 25 26.28 -4.77 -8.35
C THR A 25 26.73 -4.74 -9.81
N ALA A 26 28.05 -4.56 -10.08
CA ALA A 26 28.61 -4.63 -11.43
C ALA A 26 28.45 -6.00 -12.11
N ARG A 27 28.10 -7.05 -11.33
CA ARG A 27 27.87 -8.41 -11.83
C ARG A 27 26.39 -8.71 -12.07
N ILE A 28 25.49 -7.74 -11.82
CA ILE A 28 24.06 -7.89 -12.06
C ILE A 28 23.79 -7.69 -13.54
N GLU A 29 23.12 -8.65 -14.17
CA GLU A 29 22.69 -8.60 -15.55
C GLU A 29 21.23 -9.01 -15.70
N GLN A 30 20.55 -8.54 -16.75
CA GLN A 30 19.21 -8.99 -17.08
C GLN A 30 19.25 -10.46 -17.49
N ALA A 31 18.42 -11.29 -16.84
CA ALA A 31 18.36 -12.72 -17.07
C ALA A 31 17.31 -13.08 -18.13
N TRP A 32 16.10 -12.59 -17.95
CA TRP A 32 14.97 -12.85 -18.84
C TRP A 32 13.87 -11.78 -18.69
N THR A 33 12.98 -11.73 -19.67
CA THR A 33 11.74 -10.94 -19.65
C THR A 33 10.59 -11.83 -20.09
N TYR A 34 9.47 -11.76 -19.37
CA TYR A 34 8.19 -12.36 -19.73
C TYR A 34 7.17 -11.25 -19.98
N ARG A 35 6.21 -11.46 -20.89
CA ARG A 35 5.11 -10.53 -21.16
C ARG A 35 3.78 -11.22 -20.92
N THR A 36 2.88 -10.60 -20.15
CA THR A 36 1.54 -11.14 -19.89
C THR A 36 0.61 -10.99 -21.09
N GLY A 37 0.90 -10.08 -22.01
CA GLY A 37 0.09 -9.73 -23.17
C GLY A 37 -1.07 -8.76 -22.84
N GLU A 38 -1.22 -8.30 -21.62
CA GLU A 38 -2.38 -7.49 -21.19
C GLU A 38 -2.38 -6.04 -21.73
N THR A 39 -1.36 -5.62 -22.44
CA THR A 39 -1.37 -4.37 -23.23
C THR A 39 -2.02 -4.54 -24.61
N GLU A 40 -2.39 -5.75 -25.02
CA GLU A 40 -3.09 -6.00 -26.28
C GLU A 40 -4.53 -5.47 -26.24
N PRO A 41 -5.11 -5.04 -27.39
CA PRO A 41 -6.47 -4.46 -27.45
C PRO A 41 -7.58 -5.34 -26.90
N ARG A 42 -7.41 -6.67 -26.96
CA ARG A 42 -8.40 -7.62 -26.41
C ARG A 42 -8.55 -7.53 -24.88
N PHE A 43 -7.59 -6.90 -24.19
CA PHE A 43 -7.59 -6.70 -22.74
C PHE A 43 -7.96 -5.27 -22.32
N THR A 44 -8.52 -4.47 -23.21
CA THR A 44 -8.96 -3.10 -22.90
C THR A 44 -9.93 -3.09 -21.73
N THR A 45 -9.72 -2.17 -20.80
CA THR A 45 -10.53 -1.94 -19.61
C THR A 45 -11.12 -0.53 -19.62
N ARG A 46 -12.19 -0.33 -18.85
CA ARG A 46 -12.85 0.98 -18.71
C ARG A 46 -11.97 2.04 -18.02
N LYS A 47 -11.06 1.61 -17.14
CA LYS A 47 -10.03 2.46 -16.50
C LYS A 47 -8.65 1.88 -16.78
N PRO A 48 -7.59 2.70 -16.76
CA PRO A 48 -6.22 2.19 -16.83
C PRO A 48 -5.94 1.16 -15.75
N THR A 49 -5.21 0.11 -16.11
CA THR A 49 -4.73 -0.92 -15.19
C THR A 49 -3.36 -0.56 -14.63
N ALA A 50 -3.05 -1.03 -13.42
CA ALA A 50 -1.74 -0.87 -12.80
C ALA A 50 -1.16 -2.24 -12.42
N PHE A 51 -0.01 -2.59 -13.00
CA PHE A 51 0.66 -3.87 -12.75
C PHE A 51 1.54 -3.77 -11.50
N GLU A 52 0.93 -3.93 -10.34
CA GLU A 52 1.52 -3.67 -9.01
C GLU A 52 1.93 -4.94 -8.26
N THR A 53 1.84 -6.11 -8.90
CA THR A 53 2.07 -7.40 -8.25
C THR A 53 3.48 -7.54 -7.69
N THR A 54 3.59 -8.00 -6.45
CA THR A 54 4.84 -8.50 -5.87
C THR A 54 4.96 -9.99 -6.21
N PRO A 55 5.91 -10.42 -7.04
CA PRO A 55 6.06 -11.81 -7.42
C PRO A 55 6.36 -12.69 -6.20
N LEU A 56 5.65 -13.80 -6.05
CA LEU A 56 5.87 -14.80 -5.00
C LEU A 56 6.71 -15.94 -5.54
N VAL A 57 7.80 -16.32 -4.89
CA VAL A 57 8.67 -17.41 -5.32
C VAL A 57 8.59 -18.57 -4.34
N VAL A 58 8.16 -19.73 -4.82
CA VAL A 58 8.07 -20.98 -4.04
C VAL A 58 8.59 -22.15 -4.87
N ASP A 59 9.52 -22.91 -4.30
CA ASP A 59 10.06 -24.14 -4.88
C ASP A 59 10.54 -24.00 -6.34
N GLY A 60 11.19 -22.87 -6.67
CA GLY A 60 11.71 -22.58 -8.01
C GLY A 60 10.68 -22.14 -9.04
N THR A 61 9.46 -21.87 -8.62
CA THR A 61 8.39 -21.28 -9.44
C THR A 61 8.04 -19.88 -8.94
N ILE A 62 7.89 -18.94 -9.86
CA ILE A 62 7.33 -17.60 -9.59
C ILE A 62 5.84 -17.66 -9.84
N TYR A 63 5.07 -17.20 -8.86
CA TYR A 63 3.63 -16.97 -8.99
C TYR A 63 3.36 -15.47 -8.90
N LEU A 64 2.57 -14.97 -9.83
CA LEU A 64 2.16 -13.57 -9.86
C LEU A 64 0.75 -13.46 -10.40
N ASN A 65 0.06 -12.42 -10.00
CA ASN A 65 -1.21 -12.08 -10.61
C ASN A 65 -1.10 -10.80 -11.45
N THR A 66 -2.06 -10.60 -12.33
CA THR A 66 -2.15 -9.42 -13.18
C THR A 66 -3.27 -8.51 -12.70
N PRO A 67 -3.35 -7.25 -13.17
CA PRO A 67 -4.48 -6.37 -12.86
C PRO A 67 -5.84 -6.96 -13.19
N LEU A 68 -5.91 -7.84 -14.19
CA LEU A 68 -7.14 -8.55 -14.59
C LEU A 68 -7.43 -9.78 -13.74
N GLY A 69 -6.60 -10.08 -12.73
CA GLY A 69 -6.76 -11.22 -11.84
C GLY A 69 -6.27 -12.56 -12.41
N ARG A 70 -5.60 -12.55 -13.57
CA ARG A 70 -4.97 -13.77 -14.10
C ARG A 70 -3.80 -14.15 -13.21
N VAL A 71 -3.70 -15.43 -12.85
CA VAL A 71 -2.55 -15.96 -12.12
C VAL A 71 -1.63 -16.69 -13.07
N ILE A 72 -0.35 -16.34 -13.03
CA ILE A 72 0.67 -16.87 -13.93
C ILE A 72 1.77 -17.54 -13.11
N ALA A 73 2.16 -18.76 -13.51
CA ALA A 73 3.30 -19.47 -12.95
C ALA A 73 4.44 -19.52 -13.97
N LEU A 74 5.62 -19.07 -13.55
CA LEU A 74 6.83 -19.06 -14.37
C LEU A 74 7.93 -19.90 -13.71
N ASP A 75 8.72 -20.58 -14.53
CA ASP A 75 9.99 -21.13 -14.08
C ASP A 75 10.92 -20.00 -13.62
N ALA A 76 11.37 -20.03 -12.39
CA ALA A 76 12.12 -18.94 -11.79
C ALA A 76 13.52 -18.72 -12.38
N ALA A 77 14.11 -19.75 -13.00
CA ALA A 77 15.43 -19.63 -13.64
C ALA A 77 15.34 -18.99 -15.03
N THR A 78 14.29 -19.28 -15.80
CA THR A 78 14.21 -19.00 -17.23
C THR A 78 13.10 -18.03 -17.63
N GLY A 79 12.11 -17.78 -16.75
CA GLY A 79 10.91 -17.00 -17.06
C GLY A 79 9.93 -17.72 -17.99
N ARG A 80 10.14 -19.03 -18.27
CA ARG A 80 9.24 -19.81 -19.10
C ARG A 80 7.90 -20.03 -18.38
N GLU A 81 6.78 -19.72 -19.05
CA GLU A 81 5.45 -19.99 -18.56
C GLU A 81 5.22 -21.48 -18.32
N GLN A 82 4.71 -21.82 -17.15
CA GLN A 82 4.30 -23.18 -16.79
C GLN A 82 2.79 -23.35 -16.94
N TRP A 83 2.02 -22.39 -16.45
CA TRP A 83 0.57 -22.34 -16.59
C TRP A 83 0.03 -20.93 -16.35
N VAL A 84 -1.18 -20.70 -16.85
CA VAL A 84 -1.98 -19.48 -16.61
C VAL A 84 -3.37 -19.90 -16.18
N PHE A 85 -3.89 -19.29 -15.14
CA PHE A 85 -5.30 -19.30 -14.75
C PHE A 85 -5.92 -17.94 -15.08
N ASP A 86 -7.08 -17.90 -15.73
CA ASP A 86 -7.85 -16.69 -16.01
C ASP A 86 -9.23 -16.80 -15.34
N PRO A 87 -9.54 -15.93 -14.35
CA PRO A 87 -10.85 -15.91 -13.70
C PRO A 87 -11.94 -15.27 -14.56
N GLU A 88 -11.61 -14.78 -15.77
CA GLU A 88 -12.52 -14.13 -16.71
C GLU A 88 -13.22 -12.89 -16.09
N ASN A 89 -12.47 -12.08 -15.35
CA ASN A 89 -12.99 -10.89 -14.70
C ASN A 89 -13.63 -9.90 -15.70
N THR A 90 -14.77 -9.32 -15.33
CA THR A 90 -15.46 -8.29 -16.13
C THR A 90 -14.59 -7.04 -16.26
N ARG A 91 -14.39 -6.55 -17.49
CA ARG A 91 -13.45 -5.46 -17.82
C ARG A 91 -14.09 -4.10 -18.05
N ASP A 92 -15.37 -4.06 -18.40
CA ASP A 92 -16.13 -2.83 -18.65
C ASP A 92 -16.70 -2.18 -17.39
N VAL A 93 -16.31 -2.67 -16.21
CA VAL A 93 -16.66 -2.15 -14.89
C VAL A 93 -15.57 -1.20 -14.40
N ALA A 94 -15.97 -0.03 -13.89
CA ALA A 94 -15.05 0.97 -13.35
C ALA A 94 -14.76 0.70 -11.86
N TYR A 95 -13.98 -0.35 -11.55
CA TYR A 95 -13.45 -0.55 -10.20
C TYR A 95 -12.68 0.68 -9.72
N GLY A 96 -12.59 0.90 -8.41
CA GLY A 96 -11.82 2.00 -7.82
C GLY A 96 -10.38 2.01 -8.33
N ASP A 97 -9.62 0.96 -8.00
CA ASP A 97 -8.31 0.65 -8.56
C ASP A 97 -8.37 -0.65 -9.35
N PHE A 98 -7.95 -0.62 -10.61
CA PHE A 98 -7.78 -1.83 -11.41
C PHE A 98 -6.35 -2.34 -11.24
N ALA A 99 -6.07 -2.82 -10.01
CA ALA A 99 -4.76 -3.27 -9.58
C ALA A 99 -4.87 -4.54 -8.73
N SER A 100 -3.84 -5.36 -8.77
CA SER A 100 -3.63 -6.43 -7.82
C SER A 100 -2.16 -6.50 -7.41
N ARG A 101 -1.89 -6.73 -6.11
CA ARG A 101 -0.54 -6.58 -5.52
C ARG A 101 0.13 -7.89 -5.19
N GLY A 102 -0.43 -9.03 -5.61
CA GLY A 102 0.21 -10.34 -5.47
C GLY A 102 -0.74 -11.46 -5.09
N VAL A 103 -0.16 -12.64 -4.90
CA VAL A 103 -0.84 -13.88 -4.49
C VAL A 103 -0.24 -14.37 -3.18
N ALA A 104 -0.93 -15.30 -2.49
CA ALA A 104 -0.39 -15.97 -1.31
C ALA A 104 -0.27 -17.48 -1.54
N ALA A 105 0.63 -18.15 -0.78
CA ALA A 105 0.79 -19.59 -0.85
C ALA A 105 0.53 -20.26 0.50
N TRP A 106 0.01 -21.47 0.45
CA TRP A 106 -0.18 -22.35 1.60
C TRP A 106 0.20 -23.79 1.26
N LEU A 107 0.74 -24.50 2.27
CA LEU A 107 1.09 -25.91 2.16
C LEU A 107 0.24 -26.73 3.13
N ASP A 108 -0.55 -27.66 2.62
CA ASP A 108 -1.18 -28.69 3.45
C ASP A 108 -0.14 -29.73 3.87
N ALA A 109 0.37 -29.57 5.09
CA ALA A 109 1.35 -30.48 5.65
C ALA A 109 0.77 -31.89 5.93
N THR A 110 -0.56 -32.04 5.97
CA THR A 110 -1.26 -33.30 6.24
C THR A 110 -1.55 -34.10 4.97
N ALA A 111 -1.52 -33.46 3.80
CA ALA A 111 -1.75 -34.14 2.52
C ALA A 111 -0.51 -34.93 2.06
N ALA A 112 -0.74 -36.02 1.29
CA ALA A 112 0.34 -36.81 0.70
C ALA A 112 1.23 -35.96 -0.23
N GLY A 113 2.49 -36.34 -0.42
CA GLY A 113 3.49 -35.52 -1.10
C GLY A 113 3.16 -35.08 -2.52
N ASP A 114 2.41 -35.91 -3.27
CA ASP A 114 1.98 -35.71 -4.65
C ASP A 114 0.50 -35.37 -4.78
N ALA A 115 -0.24 -35.26 -3.67
CA ALA A 115 -1.67 -34.98 -3.67
C ALA A 115 -1.99 -33.66 -4.41
N PRO A 116 -3.06 -33.64 -5.25
CA PRO A 116 -3.56 -32.41 -5.81
C PRO A 116 -3.88 -31.39 -4.71
N CYS A 117 -3.60 -30.11 -4.99
CA CYS A 117 -3.85 -29.01 -4.05
C CYS A 117 -3.14 -29.12 -2.68
N ARG A 118 -2.11 -30.00 -2.56
CA ARG A 118 -1.26 -30.02 -1.38
C ARG A 118 -0.58 -28.64 -1.15
N ARG A 119 -0.09 -28.02 -2.23
CA ARG A 119 0.33 -26.61 -2.22
C ARG A 119 -0.71 -25.80 -3.00
N ARG A 120 -1.19 -24.74 -2.38
CA ARG A 120 -2.20 -23.84 -2.94
C ARG A 120 -1.64 -22.45 -3.16
N ILE A 121 -2.09 -21.81 -4.24
CA ILE A 121 -1.94 -20.39 -4.49
C ILE A 121 -3.32 -19.77 -4.33
N PHE A 122 -3.41 -18.79 -3.42
CA PHE A 122 -4.61 -18.01 -3.19
C PHE A 122 -4.57 -16.72 -3.99
N GLU A 123 -5.64 -16.46 -4.71
CA GLU A 123 -5.88 -15.24 -5.49
C GLU A 123 -7.14 -14.56 -5.03
N THR A 124 -7.09 -13.22 -4.89
CA THR A 124 -8.25 -12.37 -4.69
C THR A 124 -8.43 -11.43 -5.86
N THR A 125 -9.64 -11.36 -6.43
CA THR A 125 -9.90 -10.63 -7.68
C THR A 125 -10.61 -9.30 -7.46
N ALA A 126 -10.55 -8.41 -8.46
CA ALA A 126 -11.35 -7.18 -8.47
C ALA A 126 -12.86 -7.43 -8.34
N GLN A 127 -13.35 -8.62 -8.69
CA GLN A 127 -14.74 -9.03 -8.50
C GLN A 127 -15.05 -9.56 -7.10
N ALA A 128 -14.12 -9.37 -6.14
CA ALA A 128 -14.23 -9.83 -4.76
C ALA A 128 -14.43 -11.36 -4.64
N GLN A 129 -13.66 -12.11 -5.40
CA GLN A 129 -13.64 -13.56 -5.38
C GLN A 129 -12.32 -14.04 -4.78
N LEU A 130 -12.36 -15.10 -3.97
CA LEU A 130 -11.19 -15.79 -3.44
C LEU A 130 -11.09 -17.18 -4.08
N PHE A 131 -10.02 -17.40 -4.83
CA PHE A 131 -9.68 -18.69 -5.42
C PHE A 131 -8.58 -19.39 -4.65
N ALA A 132 -8.61 -20.74 -4.64
CA ALA A 132 -7.49 -21.59 -4.28
C ALA A 132 -7.10 -22.43 -5.51
N LEU A 133 -5.88 -22.26 -5.99
CA LEU A 133 -5.36 -22.95 -7.17
C LEU A 133 -4.29 -23.97 -6.76
N ASP A 134 -4.29 -25.12 -7.39
CA ASP A 134 -3.18 -26.08 -7.28
C ASP A 134 -1.91 -25.45 -7.85
N ALA A 135 -0.88 -25.30 -7.01
CA ALA A 135 0.35 -24.60 -7.38
C ALA A 135 1.08 -25.21 -8.59
N ARG A 136 0.92 -26.50 -8.83
CA ARG A 136 1.59 -27.24 -9.91
C ARG A 136 0.85 -27.13 -11.25
N THR A 137 -0.48 -26.99 -11.23
CA THR A 137 -1.31 -27.09 -12.43
C THR A 137 -2.13 -25.84 -12.76
N GLY A 138 -2.26 -24.90 -11.81
CA GLY A 138 -3.12 -23.73 -11.94
C GLY A 138 -4.63 -24.02 -11.89
N LYS A 139 -5.04 -25.27 -11.68
CA LYS A 139 -6.46 -25.64 -11.62
C LYS A 139 -7.06 -25.29 -10.26
N PRO A 140 -8.32 -24.82 -10.20
CA PRO A 140 -9.03 -24.63 -8.95
C PRO A 140 -9.09 -25.92 -8.13
N CYS A 141 -8.92 -25.79 -6.81
CA CYS A 141 -8.96 -26.90 -5.87
C CYS A 141 -10.41 -27.32 -5.60
N ALA A 142 -10.75 -28.58 -5.93
CA ALA A 142 -12.12 -29.08 -5.85
C ALA A 142 -12.71 -29.10 -4.43
N ASP A 143 -11.85 -29.15 -3.41
CA ASP A 143 -12.23 -29.16 -1.99
C ASP A 143 -12.35 -27.73 -1.39
N PHE A 144 -12.01 -26.70 -2.15
CA PHE A 144 -12.14 -25.29 -1.74
C PHE A 144 -13.41 -24.70 -2.37
N ALA A 145 -14.32 -24.18 -1.54
CA ALA A 145 -15.58 -23.53 -1.96
C ALA A 145 -16.36 -24.33 -3.03
N GLY A 146 -16.31 -25.67 -2.96
CA GLY A 146 -16.97 -26.55 -3.94
C GLY A 146 -16.31 -26.59 -5.32
N GLY A 147 -15.04 -26.17 -5.43
CA GLY A 147 -14.27 -26.16 -6.68
C GLY A 147 -14.37 -24.85 -7.47
N GLY A 148 -15.06 -23.84 -6.92
CA GLY A 148 -15.16 -22.47 -7.47
C GLY A 148 -14.52 -21.43 -6.55
N PRO A 149 -14.80 -20.13 -6.77
CA PRO A 149 -14.41 -19.07 -5.86
C PRO A 149 -15.35 -18.94 -4.67
N GLU A 150 -14.82 -18.45 -3.56
CA GLU A 150 -15.63 -17.90 -2.48
C GLU A 150 -16.01 -16.44 -2.82
N ASP A 151 -17.29 -16.05 -2.73
CA ASP A 151 -17.74 -14.67 -2.93
C ASP A 151 -17.58 -13.87 -1.64
N LEU A 152 -16.58 -12.98 -1.62
CA LEU A 152 -16.22 -12.17 -0.47
C LEU A 152 -17.25 -11.07 -0.13
N ARG A 153 -18.29 -10.84 -0.96
CA ARG A 153 -19.39 -9.91 -0.68
C ARG A 153 -20.51 -10.55 0.11
N SER A 154 -20.56 -11.90 0.14
CA SER A 154 -21.61 -12.65 0.83
C SER A 154 -21.56 -12.42 2.34
N GLY A 155 -22.69 -12.06 2.95
CA GLY A 155 -22.85 -11.90 4.40
C GLY A 155 -22.17 -10.67 5.00
N LEU A 156 -21.76 -9.67 4.21
CA LEU A 156 -21.31 -8.37 4.73
C LEU A 156 -22.43 -7.67 5.52
N ARG A 157 -22.09 -7.01 6.62
CA ARG A 157 -23.05 -6.20 7.41
C ARG A 157 -23.74 -5.13 6.55
N ILE A 158 -22.94 -4.43 5.75
CA ILE A 158 -23.42 -3.52 4.71
C ILE A 158 -22.95 -4.06 3.37
N PRO A 159 -23.84 -4.59 2.53
CA PRO A 159 -23.47 -5.01 1.19
C PRO A 159 -23.12 -3.80 0.31
N PRO A 160 -22.24 -3.94 -0.70
CA PRO A 160 -21.94 -2.87 -1.62
C PRO A 160 -23.18 -2.44 -2.41
N PHE A 161 -23.34 -1.14 -2.62
CA PHE A 161 -24.46 -0.57 -3.38
C PHE A 161 -24.37 -0.88 -4.90
N GLU A 162 -23.20 -1.21 -5.38
CA GLU A 162 -22.94 -1.74 -6.72
C GLU A 162 -21.69 -2.66 -6.64
N PRO A 163 -21.56 -3.65 -7.53
CA PRO A 163 -20.46 -4.63 -7.48
C PRO A 163 -19.06 -4.00 -7.47
N ALA A 164 -18.86 -2.91 -8.21
CA ALA A 164 -17.59 -2.21 -8.30
C ALA A 164 -17.18 -1.45 -7.04
N ALA A 165 -18.13 -1.22 -6.11
CA ALA A 165 -17.86 -0.50 -4.87
C ALA A 165 -17.16 -1.36 -3.80
N TYR A 166 -16.96 -2.65 -4.06
CA TYR A 166 -16.22 -3.58 -3.19
C TYR A 166 -15.37 -4.51 -4.05
N SER A 167 -14.06 -4.44 -3.89
CA SER A 167 -13.08 -5.16 -4.68
C SER A 167 -11.89 -5.58 -3.81
N MET A 168 -10.97 -6.35 -4.40
CA MET A 168 -9.73 -6.76 -3.77
C MET A 168 -8.56 -6.22 -4.57
N THR A 169 -7.63 -5.55 -3.90
CA THR A 169 -6.44 -4.95 -4.53
C THR A 169 -5.13 -5.48 -3.95
N SER A 170 -5.20 -6.30 -2.89
CA SER A 170 -4.02 -6.87 -2.23
C SER A 170 -4.18 -8.37 -2.01
N PRO A 171 -3.06 -9.12 -1.95
CA PRO A 171 -3.10 -10.56 -1.68
C PRO A 171 -3.69 -10.81 -0.29
N PRO A 172 -4.31 -11.99 -0.08
CA PRO A 172 -4.68 -12.42 1.26
C PRO A 172 -3.42 -12.72 2.08
N ALA A 173 -3.50 -12.59 3.40
CA ALA A 173 -2.48 -13.10 4.31
C ALA A 173 -2.80 -14.55 4.68
N VAL A 174 -1.77 -15.41 4.77
CA VAL A 174 -1.94 -16.78 5.25
C VAL A 174 -1.23 -16.93 6.58
N VAL A 175 -1.99 -17.30 7.61
CA VAL A 175 -1.46 -17.58 8.95
C VAL A 175 -1.89 -18.99 9.36
N ASN A 176 -0.93 -19.91 9.42
CA ASN A 176 -1.20 -21.33 9.64
C ASN A 176 -2.24 -21.84 8.61
N ASP A 177 -3.42 -22.29 9.03
CA ASP A 177 -4.50 -22.82 8.19
C ASP A 177 -5.61 -21.78 7.93
N VAL A 178 -5.32 -20.49 8.09
CA VAL A 178 -6.30 -19.41 7.90
C VAL A 178 -5.83 -18.48 6.79
N VAL A 179 -6.70 -18.25 5.81
CA VAL A 179 -6.57 -17.24 4.77
C VAL A 179 -7.34 -16.00 5.22
N VAL A 180 -6.65 -14.88 5.41
CA VAL A 180 -7.25 -13.63 5.90
C VAL A 180 -7.31 -12.62 4.78
N THR A 181 -8.49 -12.03 4.57
CA THR A 181 -8.72 -11.01 3.54
C THR A 181 -9.14 -9.68 4.16
N GLY A 182 -8.62 -8.57 3.60
CA GLY A 182 -9.21 -7.25 3.73
C GLY A 182 -10.12 -6.94 2.55
N SER A 183 -10.27 -5.65 2.19
CA SER A 183 -11.06 -5.22 1.03
C SER A 183 -10.72 -3.81 0.60
N SER A 184 -10.98 -3.46 -0.68
CA SER A 184 -10.96 -2.10 -1.21
C SER A 184 -12.41 -1.65 -1.45
N ILE A 185 -12.78 -0.52 -0.86
CA ILE A 185 -14.16 -0.01 -0.85
C ILE A 185 -14.20 1.38 -1.48
N GLY A 186 -15.30 1.73 -2.13
CA GLY A 186 -15.55 3.08 -2.62
C GLY A 186 -15.97 4.04 -1.50
N ASP A 187 -15.11 4.22 -0.50
CA ASP A 187 -15.34 4.93 0.76
C ASP A 187 -15.60 6.43 0.63
N ASN A 188 -15.09 7.06 -0.43
CA ASN A 188 -15.42 8.43 -0.78
C ASN A 188 -16.79 8.64 -1.44
N SER A 189 -17.51 7.59 -1.79
CA SER A 189 -18.73 7.68 -2.59
C SER A 189 -19.96 8.08 -1.80
N ARG A 190 -20.09 7.60 -0.56
CA ARG A 190 -21.21 7.79 0.37
C ARG A 190 -20.84 7.35 1.79
N PRO A 191 -21.63 7.71 2.82
CA PRO A 191 -21.33 7.35 4.22
C PRO A 191 -21.43 5.85 4.55
N SER A 192 -22.20 5.08 3.76
CA SER A 192 -22.37 3.63 3.96
C SER A 192 -22.14 2.88 2.65
N PRO A 193 -20.90 2.87 2.11
CA PRO A 193 -20.63 2.25 0.81
C PRO A 193 -20.64 0.72 0.86
N ALA A 194 -19.97 0.15 1.84
CA ALA A 194 -19.93 -1.26 2.25
C ALA A 194 -19.25 -1.33 3.62
N SER A 195 -19.41 -2.42 4.37
CA SER A 195 -18.64 -2.64 5.61
C SER A 195 -17.22 -3.10 5.30
N GLY A 196 -16.25 -2.60 6.06
CA GLY A 196 -14.80 -2.86 5.89
C GLY A 196 -14.31 -4.11 6.60
N GLU A 197 -15.11 -5.13 6.72
CA GLU A 197 -14.83 -6.34 7.48
C GLU A 197 -13.56 -7.06 7.01
N VAL A 198 -12.78 -7.54 7.99
CA VAL A 198 -11.67 -8.46 7.79
C VAL A 198 -12.17 -9.87 8.09
N ARG A 199 -11.86 -10.81 7.21
CA ARG A 199 -12.43 -12.17 7.28
C ARG A 199 -11.36 -13.23 7.20
N GLY A 200 -11.52 -14.27 8.01
CA GLY A 200 -10.66 -15.44 8.03
C GLY A 200 -11.38 -16.67 7.48
N PHE A 201 -10.78 -17.31 6.50
CA PHE A 201 -11.30 -18.51 5.84
C PHE A 201 -10.40 -19.72 6.12
N ASP A 202 -10.99 -20.90 6.18
CA ASP A 202 -10.24 -22.15 6.23
C ASP A 202 -9.45 -22.36 4.94
N ALA A 203 -8.13 -22.52 5.02
CA ALA A 203 -7.26 -22.62 3.86
C ALA A 203 -7.51 -23.87 3.00
N ARG A 204 -8.11 -24.92 3.57
CA ARG A 204 -8.42 -26.16 2.86
C ARG A 204 -9.78 -26.12 2.20
N THR A 205 -10.80 -25.65 2.92
CA THR A 205 -12.20 -25.76 2.50
C THR A 205 -12.82 -24.48 1.96
N GLY A 206 -12.19 -23.32 2.19
CA GLY A 206 -12.76 -22.00 1.88
C GLY A 206 -13.86 -21.55 2.85
N ARG A 207 -14.24 -22.38 3.83
CA ARG A 207 -15.29 -22.03 4.78
C ARG A 207 -14.91 -20.84 5.64
N LEU A 208 -15.79 -19.83 5.76
CA LEU A 208 -15.63 -18.72 6.68
C LEU A 208 -15.50 -19.24 8.13
N ARG A 209 -14.39 -18.87 8.80
CA ARG A 209 -14.14 -19.19 10.21
C ARG A 209 -14.57 -18.07 11.13
N TRP A 210 -14.28 -16.81 10.75
CA TRP A 210 -14.60 -15.63 11.55
C TRP A 210 -14.69 -14.36 10.68
N THR A 211 -15.36 -13.36 11.23
CA THR A 211 -15.44 -11.99 10.71
C THR A 211 -15.10 -11.03 11.85
N TRP A 212 -14.27 -10.04 11.59
CA TRP A 212 -14.01 -8.90 12.44
C TRP A 212 -14.42 -7.61 11.71
N ASP A 213 -15.31 -6.82 12.35
CA ASP A 213 -15.76 -5.54 11.79
C ASP A 213 -14.97 -4.41 12.46
N PRO A 214 -14.28 -3.52 11.69
CA PRO A 214 -13.58 -2.35 12.25
C PRO A 214 -14.53 -1.33 12.90
N ILE A 215 -15.83 -1.40 12.59
CA ILE A 215 -16.85 -0.56 13.22
C ILE A 215 -17.60 -1.42 14.26
N PRO A 216 -17.35 -1.24 15.57
CA PRO A 216 -17.85 -2.14 16.59
C PRO A 216 -19.37 -2.14 16.65
N GLN A 217 -19.98 -3.32 16.63
CA GLN A 217 -21.43 -3.51 16.69
C GLN A 217 -21.90 -3.96 18.09
N ASN A 218 -21.00 -4.49 18.93
CA ASN A 218 -21.29 -4.93 20.27
C ASN A 218 -21.06 -3.79 21.28
N ALA A 219 -22.02 -3.57 22.18
CA ALA A 219 -21.94 -2.56 23.24
C ALA A 219 -20.81 -2.83 24.27
N ASP A 220 -20.38 -4.09 24.39
CA ASP A 220 -19.27 -4.47 25.27
C ASP A 220 -17.88 -4.14 24.68
N ASP A 221 -17.81 -3.76 23.40
CA ASP A 221 -16.56 -3.34 22.78
C ASP A 221 -16.14 -1.97 23.32
N PRO A 222 -14.89 -1.82 23.80
CA PRO A 222 -14.41 -0.55 24.36
C PRO A 222 -14.42 0.63 23.36
N ALA A 223 -14.49 0.37 22.05
CA ALA A 223 -14.58 1.39 21.03
C ALA A 223 -16.04 1.72 20.61
N PHE A 224 -17.03 1.06 21.19
CA PHE A 224 -18.43 1.25 20.82
C PHE A 224 -18.90 2.70 20.95
N GLY A 225 -18.44 3.41 22.00
CA GLY A 225 -18.76 4.81 22.26
C GLY A 225 -18.07 5.81 21.30
N ASP A 226 -17.03 5.38 20.59
CA ASP A 226 -16.26 6.24 19.66
C ASP A 226 -16.92 6.34 18.27
N TRP A 227 -18.11 5.76 18.11
CA TRP A 227 -18.89 5.76 16.88
C TRP A 227 -20.33 6.20 17.14
N HIS A 228 -20.57 7.51 17.09
CA HIS A 228 -21.90 8.09 17.28
C HIS A 228 -22.27 9.07 16.16
N GLY A 229 -23.32 9.88 16.32
CA GLY A 229 -23.85 10.74 15.26
C GLY A 229 -25.00 10.09 14.50
N SER A 230 -25.42 10.69 13.39
CA SER A 230 -26.63 10.26 12.65
C SER A 230 -26.50 8.87 12.02
N LEU A 231 -25.31 8.48 11.59
CA LEU A 231 -25.00 7.13 11.12
C LEU A 231 -24.19 6.34 12.16
N GLY A 232 -23.14 6.96 12.75
CA GLY A 232 -22.32 6.31 13.76
C GLY A 232 -21.88 4.91 13.31
N ARG A 233 -22.35 3.89 14.03
CA ARG A 233 -22.03 2.48 13.74
C ARG A 233 -22.69 1.90 12.48
N LYS A 234 -23.59 2.62 11.83
CA LYS A 234 -24.14 2.26 10.51
C LYS A 234 -23.27 2.75 9.36
N SER A 235 -22.15 3.44 9.62
CA SER A 235 -21.17 3.82 8.62
C SER A 235 -20.50 2.60 7.99
N GLY A 236 -19.86 2.80 6.84
CA GLY A 236 -19.01 1.83 6.17
C GLY A 236 -17.56 2.30 6.10
N GLY A 237 -16.74 1.69 5.23
CA GLY A 237 -15.31 1.96 5.12
C GLY A 237 -14.51 1.38 6.27
N ALA A 238 -13.44 2.05 6.69
CA ALA A 238 -12.45 1.58 7.67
C ALA A 238 -11.79 0.23 7.26
N ASN A 239 -11.82 -0.06 5.99
CA ASN A 239 -11.35 -1.32 5.39
C ASN A 239 -9.83 -1.39 5.30
N ALA A 240 -9.29 -2.60 5.18
CA ALA A 240 -7.87 -2.84 4.90
C ALA A 240 -7.70 -3.18 3.41
N TRP A 241 -7.28 -2.20 2.62
CA TRP A 241 -7.11 -2.36 1.18
C TRP A 241 -5.67 -2.65 0.74
N THR A 242 -4.71 -2.45 1.62
CA THR A 242 -3.30 -2.79 1.41
C THR A 242 -2.96 -4.17 2.00
N GLY A 243 -1.73 -4.64 1.81
CA GLY A 243 -1.28 -5.94 2.32
C GLY A 243 -1.34 -6.06 3.84
N LEU A 244 -1.76 -7.22 4.31
CA LEU A 244 -1.73 -7.61 5.72
C LEU A 244 -0.38 -8.26 6.05
N ALA A 245 0.06 -8.20 7.32
CA ALA A 245 1.26 -8.91 7.76
C ALA A 245 0.91 -10.10 8.66
N ALA A 246 1.60 -11.22 8.46
CA ALA A 246 1.37 -12.49 9.16
C ALA A 246 2.51 -12.83 10.13
N ASP A 247 2.17 -13.21 11.36
CA ASP A 247 3.09 -13.80 12.34
C ASP A 247 2.55 -15.18 12.77
N ALA A 248 2.95 -16.22 12.07
CA ALA A 248 2.48 -17.58 12.30
C ALA A 248 2.91 -18.15 13.66
N GLU A 249 4.07 -17.72 14.19
CA GLU A 249 4.56 -18.19 15.51
C GLU A 249 3.67 -17.70 16.65
N ARG A 250 3.11 -16.49 16.52
CA ARG A 250 2.23 -15.87 17.52
C ARG A 250 0.75 -16.02 17.21
N ASP A 251 0.41 -16.65 16.10
CA ASP A 251 -0.97 -16.73 15.59
C ASP A 251 -1.60 -15.34 15.43
N LEU A 252 -0.85 -14.37 14.86
CA LEU A 252 -1.30 -13.00 14.69
C LEU A 252 -1.34 -12.59 13.21
N VAL A 253 -2.34 -11.80 12.86
CA VAL A 253 -2.38 -11.01 11.63
C VAL A 253 -2.49 -9.53 11.99
N PHE A 254 -1.67 -8.70 11.32
CA PHE A 254 -1.66 -7.25 11.50
C PHE A 254 -2.38 -6.60 10.32
N VAL A 255 -3.40 -5.82 10.65
CA VAL A 255 -4.36 -5.23 9.72
C VAL A 255 -4.19 -3.72 9.75
N PRO A 256 -3.72 -3.08 8.68
CA PRO A 256 -3.67 -1.63 8.55
C PRO A 256 -5.00 -1.12 7.99
N THR A 257 -5.86 -0.61 8.87
CA THR A 257 -7.17 -0.09 8.45
C THR A 257 -7.07 1.32 7.88
N GLY A 258 -7.92 1.61 6.91
CA GLY A 258 -8.09 2.91 6.28
C GLY A 258 -9.14 3.77 6.96
N SER A 259 -9.55 4.81 6.26
CA SER A 259 -10.51 5.81 6.71
C SER A 259 -11.94 5.26 6.79
N ALA A 260 -12.71 5.79 7.73
CA ALA A 260 -14.15 5.55 7.76
C ALA A 260 -14.86 6.41 6.71
N ALA A 261 -15.89 5.89 6.08
CA ALA A 261 -16.61 6.59 5.02
C ALA A 261 -17.56 7.68 5.55
N PRO A 262 -17.71 8.80 4.83
CA PRO A 262 -16.88 9.26 3.73
C PRO A 262 -15.62 9.97 4.26
N ASP A 263 -14.50 9.85 3.55
CA ASP A 263 -13.16 10.24 4.03
C ASP A 263 -13.02 11.72 4.37
N TYR A 264 -13.75 12.62 3.68
CA TYR A 264 -13.57 14.06 3.81
C TYR A 264 -14.69 14.78 4.60
N TYR A 265 -15.66 14.02 5.13
CA TYR A 265 -16.76 14.56 5.92
C TYR A 265 -17.22 13.58 6.99
N GLY A 266 -16.95 13.88 8.24
CA GLY A 266 -17.17 13.00 9.39
C GLY A 266 -18.39 13.31 10.27
N ALA A 267 -19.15 14.41 10.02
CA ALA A 267 -20.24 14.84 10.88
C ALA A 267 -21.34 13.78 11.10
N MET A 268 -21.43 12.78 10.23
CA MET A 268 -22.39 11.68 10.36
C MET A 268 -21.85 10.51 11.21
N ARG A 269 -20.54 10.47 11.47
CA ARG A 269 -19.82 9.43 12.21
C ARG A 269 -18.94 10.02 13.32
N LEU A 270 -19.54 10.81 14.21
CA LEU A 270 -18.84 11.51 15.28
C LEU A 270 -18.09 10.56 16.22
N GLY A 271 -17.10 11.09 16.92
CA GLY A 271 -16.18 10.38 17.80
C GLY A 271 -14.85 10.11 17.09
N ASP A 272 -13.87 9.54 17.80
CA ASP A 272 -12.53 9.30 17.24
C ASP A 272 -12.50 8.16 16.20
N ASN A 273 -13.59 7.43 16.03
CA ASN A 273 -13.76 6.30 15.10
C ASN A 273 -12.66 5.24 15.29
N ARG A 274 -12.41 4.85 16.55
CA ARG A 274 -11.39 3.85 16.91
C ARG A 274 -11.55 2.59 16.06
N TYR A 275 -10.42 1.99 15.67
CA TYR A 275 -10.19 0.92 14.72
C TYR A 275 -10.18 1.35 13.25
N ALA A 276 -10.76 2.49 12.85
CA ALA A 276 -10.38 3.14 11.59
C ALA A 276 -8.99 3.78 11.72
N ASN A 277 -8.26 3.92 10.63
CA ASN A 277 -6.91 4.48 10.55
C ASN A 277 -5.99 3.91 11.65
N SER A 278 -6.02 2.59 11.83
CA SER A 278 -5.36 1.88 12.94
C SER A 278 -4.49 0.74 12.43
N ILE A 279 -3.46 0.41 13.20
CA ILE A 279 -2.82 -0.90 13.12
C ILE A 279 -3.53 -1.79 14.13
N VAL A 280 -4.14 -2.87 13.64
CA VAL A 280 -4.94 -3.80 14.44
C VAL A 280 -4.28 -5.18 14.42
N ALA A 281 -4.03 -5.76 15.58
CA ALA A 281 -3.58 -7.15 15.69
C ALA A 281 -4.77 -8.04 16.05
N LEU A 282 -5.06 -9.00 15.18
CA LEU A 282 -6.07 -10.03 15.40
C LEU A 282 -5.39 -11.37 15.61
N GLN A 283 -5.96 -12.19 16.49
CA GLN A 283 -5.62 -13.60 16.58
C GLN A 283 -6.11 -14.30 15.30
N ALA A 284 -5.19 -14.81 14.49
CA ALA A 284 -5.53 -15.29 13.15
C ALA A 284 -6.47 -16.51 13.16
N SER A 285 -6.36 -17.39 14.17
CA SER A 285 -7.22 -18.58 14.30
C SER A 285 -8.67 -18.25 14.65
N THR A 286 -8.96 -17.10 15.29
CA THR A 286 -10.27 -16.77 15.87
C THR A 286 -10.87 -15.43 15.44
N GLY A 287 -10.08 -14.53 14.87
CA GLY A 287 -10.48 -13.15 14.57
C GLY A 287 -10.57 -12.23 15.80
N ARG A 288 -10.19 -12.72 16.99
CA ARG A 288 -10.27 -11.95 18.23
C ARG A 288 -9.27 -10.81 18.22
N LEU A 289 -9.72 -9.59 18.53
CA LEU A 289 -8.85 -8.43 18.72
C LEU A 289 -7.86 -8.68 19.87
N VAL A 290 -6.58 -8.46 19.61
CA VAL A 290 -5.51 -8.55 20.61
C VAL A 290 -5.10 -7.16 21.08
N TRP A 291 -4.85 -6.25 20.14
CA TRP A 291 -4.59 -4.83 20.39
C TRP A 291 -4.85 -3.99 19.14
N SER A 292 -5.00 -2.69 19.33
CA SER A 292 -5.05 -1.71 18.25
C SER A 292 -4.27 -0.45 18.62
N PHE A 293 -3.73 0.22 17.63
CA PHE A 293 -3.09 1.52 17.75
C PHE A 293 -3.59 2.42 16.62
N GLN A 294 -4.29 3.51 16.97
CA GLN A 294 -4.85 4.45 16.01
C GLN A 294 -3.82 5.50 15.61
N THR A 295 -3.62 5.71 14.32
CA THR A 295 -2.62 6.64 13.76
C THR A 295 -3.23 7.98 13.36
N VAL A 296 -4.55 8.05 13.15
CA VAL A 296 -5.32 9.26 12.89
C VAL A 296 -6.69 9.12 13.56
N HIS A 297 -7.04 10.08 14.41
CA HIS A 297 -8.37 10.17 15.04
C HIS A 297 -9.32 10.90 14.12
N HIS A 298 -10.55 10.40 13.96
CA HIS A 298 -11.61 11.05 13.19
C HIS A 298 -11.11 11.60 11.85
N ASP A 299 -10.62 10.72 10.98
CA ASP A 299 -9.97 11.11 9.74
C ASP A 299 -10.90 11.91 8.82
N LEU A 300 -10.38 13.03 8.30
CA LEU A 300 -11.03 13.95 7.36
C LEU A 300 -10.16 14.25 6.12
N TRP A 301 -9.07 13.49 5.91
CA TRP A 301 -8.01 13.80 4.94
C TRP A 301 -7.72 12.64 3.97
N ASP A 302 -8.36 11.49 4.14
CA ASP A 302 -8.02 10.25 3.43
C ASP A 302 -6.59 9.79 3.83
N TYR A 303 -6.29 9.85 5.15
CA TYR A 303 -4.99 9.47 5.70
C TYR A 303 -4.95 8.03 6.18
N ASP A 304 -5.32 7.09 5.28
CA ASP A 304 -5.23 5.66 5.52
C ASP A 304 -3.87 5.18 6.00
N ASN A 305 -3.84 4.04 6.68
CA ASN A 305 -2.63 3.22 6.80
C ASN A 305 -2.40 2.46 5.49
N ALA A 306 -1.95 3.18 4.47
CA ALA A 306 -1.78 2.65 3.12
C ALA A 306 -0.61 1.67 2.98
N SER A 307 0.34 1.67 3.92
CA SER A 307 1.49 0.75 3.90
C SER A 307 1.17 -0.58 4.55
N PRO A 308 1.59 -1.73 3.98
CA PRO A 308 1.62 -3.00 4.69
C PRO A 308 2.49 -2.87 5.96
N PRO A 309 2.07 -3.41 7.11
CA PRO A 309 2.91 -3.45 8.30
C PRO A 309 4.15 -4.32 8.06
N ALA A 310 5.34 -3.82 8.41
CA ALA A 310 6.57 -4.59 8.30
C ALA A 310 6.97 -5.18 9.68
N LEU A 311 7.25 -6.48 9.72
CA LEU A 311 7.64 -7.17 10.94
C LEU A 311 9.16 -7.25 11.06
N ALA A 312 9.70 -6.85 12.20
CA ALA A 312 11.12 -6.92 12.48
C ALA A 312 11.41 -7.37 13.93
N THR A 313 12.65 -7.67 14.19
CA THR A 313 13.22 -7.78 15.54
C THR A 313 14.39 -6.81 15.63
N ILE A 314 14.31 -5.87 16.56
CA ILE A 314 15.32 -4.82 16.75
C ILE A 314 16.00 -4.95 18.10
N THR A 315 17.18 -4.34 18.24
CA THR A 315 17.92 -4.25 19.50
C THR A 315 17.65 -2.89 20.14
N ARG A 316 17.11 -2.88 21.36
CA ARG A 316 16.86 -1.66 22.11
C ARG A 316 17.19 -1.86 23.59
N GLY A 317 18.01 -0.97 24.16
CA GLY A 317 18.45 -1.09 25.53
C GLY A 317 19.15 -2.42 25.86
N GLY A 318 19.83 -3.00 24.89
CA GLY A 318 20.52 -4.30 25.05
C GLY A 318 19.62 -5.53 24.90
N SER A 319 18.30 -5.35 24.70
CA SER A 319 17.33 -6.45 24.54
C SER A 319 16.81 -6.55 23.11
N ARG A 320 16.49 -7.77 22.69
CA ARG A 320 15.83 -8.05 21.40
C ARG A 320 14.31 -7.83 21.55
N LEU A 321 13.74 -6.99 20.70
CA LEU A 321 12.33 -6.62 20.72
C LEU A 321 11.69 -6.93 19.37
N ALA A 322 10.64 -7.73 19.37
CA ALA A 322 9.82 -7.95 18.19
C ALA A 322 8.89 -6.75 17.95
N VAL A 323 8.93 -6.17 16.75
CA VAL A 323 8.20 -4.94 16.44
C VAL A 323 7.37 -5.06 15.15
N VAL A 324 6.36 -4.20 15.07
CA VAL A 324 5.63 -3.84 13.85
C VAL A 324 6.05 -2.43 13.48
N VAL A 325 6.49 -2.22 12.24
CA VAL A 325 6.89 -0.92 11.70
C VAL A 325 5.84 -0.49 10.69
N GLN A 326 5.19 0.65 10.92
CA GLN A 326 4.11 1.19 10.10
C GLN A 326 4.46 2.58 9.59
N ALA A 327 4.66 2.72 8.31
CA ALA A 327 4.67 4.02 7.63
C ALA A 327 3.23 4.42 7.25
N THR A 328 2.92 5.70 7.24
CA THR A 328 1.54 6.21 7.06
C THR A 328 1.46 7.29 6.00
N LYS A 329 0.26 7.53 5.45
CA LYS A 329 0.01 8.66 4.54
C LYS A 329 0.38 10.01 5.17
N THR A 330 0.31 10.15 6.49
CA THR A 330 0.79 11.36 7.19
C THR A 330 2.31 11.56 7.09
N GLY A 331 3.07 10.59 6.59
CA GLY A 331 4.53 10.62 6.59
C GLY A 331 5.15 10.36 7.96
N MET A 332 4.38 9.92 8.94
CA MET A 332 4.90 9.43 10.22
C MET A 332 5.24 7.94 10.14
N LEU A 333 6.25 7.54 10.91
CA LEU A 333 6.68 6.15 11.05
C LEU A 333 6.47 5.70 12.49
N PHE A 334 5.53 4.79 12.70
CA PHE A 334 5.26 4.19 14.01
C PHE A 334 6.00 2.86 14.13
N VAL A 335 6.65 2.65 15.26
CA VAL A 335 7.30 1.38 15.64
C VAL A 335 6.62 0.91 16.91
N LEU A 336 5.90 -0.22 16.82
CA LEU A 336 5.07 -0.75 17.89
C LEU A 336 5.62 -2.09 18.37
N ASP A 337 5.54 -2.37 19.66
CA ASP A 337 5.78 -3.70 20.21
C ASP A 337 4.77 -4.69 19.61
N ARG A 338 5.25 -5.78 19.04
CA ARG A 338 4.44 -6.73 18.26
C ARG A 338 3.36 -7.43 19.08
N GLY A 339 3.66 -7.69 20.36
CA GLY A 339 2.74 -8.39 21.25
C GLY A 339 1.69 -7.48 21.91
N THR A 340 1.99 -6.19 22.09
CA THR A 340 1.18 -5.30 22.91
C THR A 340 0.64 -4.08 22.20
N GLY A 341 1.16 -3.74 21.00
CA GLY A 341 0.83 -2.52 20.28
C GLY A 341 1.37 -1.23 20.88
N ARG A 342 2.15 -1.31 21.97
CA ARG A 342 2.71 -0.12 22.60
C ARG A 342 3.79 0.50 21.74
N PRO A 343 3.80 1.84 21.57
CA PRO A 343 4.86 2.54 20.85
C PRO A 343 6.24 2.29 21.49
N VAL A 344 7.21 1.89 20.66
CA VAL A 344 8.61 1.69 21.07
C VAL A 344 9.35 3.03 21.19
N PHE A 345 9.00 3.98 20.35
CA PHE A 345 9.42 5.38 20.43
C PHE A 345 8.23 6.22 20.89
N PRO A 346 8.44 7.26 21.71
CA PRO A 346 7.37 8.09 22.24
C PRO A 346 6.48 8.69 21.16
N VAL A 347 5.18 8.66 21.39
CA VAL A 347 4.13 9.31 20.63
C VAL A 347 3.38 10.26 21.54
N GLU A 348 3.14 11.50 21.09
CA GLU A 348 2.46 12.54 21.84
C GLU A 348 1.16 12.94 21.15
N GLU A 349 0.09 13.07 21.92
CA GLU A 349 -1.14 13.71 21.47
C GLU A 349 -0.93 15.23 21.42
N ARG A 350 -1.04 15.82 20.22
CA ARG A 350 -0.88 17.27 20.03
C ARG A 350 -2.17 17.90 19.55
N PRO A 351 -2.52 19.10 20.05
CA PRO A 351 -3.68 19.85 19.59
C PRO A 351 -3.62 20.11 18.08
N VAL A 352 -4.78 20.00 17.42
CA VAL A 352 -4.95 20.23 15.98
C VAL A 352 -6.13 21.19 15.72
N PRO A 353 -6.21 21.83 14.54
CA PRO A 353 -7.26 22.79 14.21
C PRO A 353 -8.66 22.15 14.22
N ALA A 354 -9.65 22.87 14.74
CA ALA A 354 -11.05 22.49 14.67
C ALA A 354 -11.61 22.64 13.26
N SER A 355 -12.62 21.85 12.91
CA SER A 355 -13.37 22.02 11.67
C SER A 355 -14.18 23.33 11.70
N ARG A 356 -14.38 23.94 10.53
CA ARG A 356 -15.29 25.07 10.31
C ARG A 356 -16.59 24.66 9.61
N ILE A 357 -16.70 23.39 9.27
CA ILE A 357 -17.89 22.83 8.63
C ILE A 357 -18.97 22.62 9.69
N PRO A 358 -20.21 23.08 9.44
CA PRO A 358 -21.32 22.89 10.37
C PRO A 358 -21.51 21.43 10.76
N GLN A 359 -21.67 21.16 12.05
CA GLN A 359 -21.88 19.84 12.65
C GLN A 359 -20.66 18.90 12.62
N GLU A 360 -19.59 19.23 11.90
CA GLU A 360 -18.33 18.49 11.90
C GLU A 360 -17.54 18.76 13.19
N VAL A 361 -17.18 17.67 13.89
CA VAL A 361 -16.40 17.74 15.13
C VAL A 361 -15.11 16.95 14.91
N ALA A 362 -14.09 17.63 14.39
CA ALA A 362 -12.76 17.07 14.28
C ALA A 362 -12.21 16.70 15.67
N SER A 363 -11.37 15.64 15.74
CA SER A 363 -10.68 15.32 16.99
C SER A 363 -9.83 16.51 17.46
N ARG A 364 -9.74 16.67 18.77
CA ARG A 364 -9.00 17.80 19.38
C ARG A 364 -7.48 17.63 19.29
N THR A 365 -7.04 16.39 19.26
CA THR A 365 -5.62 16.03 19.19
C THR A 365 -5.40 14.95 18.14
N GLN A 366 -4.13 14.80 17.74
CA GLN A 366 -3.68 13.72 16.87
C GLN A 366 -2.34 13.18 17.37
N PRO A 367 -2.02 11.90 17.13
CA PRO A 367 -0.79 11.28 17.55
C PRO A 367 0.40 11.72 16.67
N PHE A 368 1.47 12.23 17.28
CA PHE A 368 2.71 12.61 16.62
C PHE A 368 3.89 11.80 17.15
N THR A 369 4.71 11.29 16.25
CA THR A 369 6.02 10.72 16.61
C THR A 369 6.98 11.82 17.02
N THR A 370 7.75 11.62 18.11
CA THR A 370 8.61 12.68 18.67
C THR A 370 10.09 12.43 18.43
N VAL A 371 10.52 11.17 18.41
CA VAL A 371 11.91 10.78 18.18
C VAL A 371 12.17 10.54 16.70
N ILE A 372 11.28 9.81 16.02
CA ILE A 372 11.36 9.64 14.58
C ILE A 372 10.72 10.87 13.93
N ALA A 373 11.55 11.72 13.31
CA ALA A 373 11.06 12.90 12.61
C ALA A 373 10.15 12.49 11.42
N PRO A 374 9.11 13.28 11.10
CA PRO A 374 8.27 13.03 9.94
C PRO A 374 9.09 12.84 8.66
N LEU A 375 8.74 11.83 7.86
CA LEU A 375 9.42 11.49 6.61
C LEU A 375 9.11 12.49 5.50
N SER A 376 7.92 13.12 5.56
CA SER A 376 7.41 14.13 4.64
C SER A 376 7.10 15.43 5.39
N PRO A 377 7.16 16.61 4.73
CA PRO A 377 6.80 17.87 5.36
C PRO A 377 5.36 17.89 5.87
N HIS A 378 5.16 18.46 7.07
CA HIS A 378 3.83 18.69 7.68
C HIS A 378 3.39 20.17 7.57
N ARG A 379 4.19 20.98 6.91
CA ARG A 379 3.94 22.40 6.67
C ARG A 379 4.43 22.77 5.28
N PHE A 380 3.65 23.59 4.58
CA PHE A 380 4.00 24.20 3.30
C PHE A 380 3.23 25.51 3.17
N THR A 381 3.93 26.62 2.94
CA THR A 381 3.36 27.96 2.91
C THR A 381 3.66 28.66 1.60
N VAL A 382 3.11 29.86 1.41
CA VAL A 382 3.41 30.70 0.23
C VAL A 382 4.89 31.09 0.12
N ASP A 383 5.62 31.12 1.25
CA ASP A 383 7.04 31.42 1.28
C ASP A 383 7.91 30.24 0.84
N ASP A 384 7.38 29.02 0.96
CA ASP A 384 8.04 27.77 0.57
C ASP A 384 7.83 27.44 -0.93
N VAL A 385 7.04 28.24 -1.65
CA VAL A 385 6.65 27.95 -3.04
C VAL A 385 7.87 27.86 -3.95
N TRP A 386 7.91 26.80 -4.72
CA TRP A 386 8.93 26.50 -5.72
C TRP A 386 8.37 26.51 -7.15
N GLY A 387 9.25 26.74 -8.12
CA GLY A 387 8.97 26.67 -9.57
C GLY A 387 10.21 26.96 -10.39
N ILE A 388 10.29 26.40 -11.59
CA ILE A 388 11.43 26.57 -12.50
C ILE A 388 11.49 27.99 -13.09
N SER A 389 10.36 28.71 -13.08
CA SER A 389 10.26 30.07 -13.57
C SER A 389 9.55 30.99 -12.55
N GLU A 390 9.66 32.31 -12.73
CA GLU A 390 8.87 33.25 -11.92
C GLU A 390 7.37 33.11 -12.18
N ALA A 391 6.97 32.79 -13.42
CA ALA A 391 5.58 32.50 -13.76
C ALA A 391 5.03 31.29 -12.98
N ASP A 392 5.81 30.22 -12.84
CA ASP A 392 5.44 29.07 -12.01
C ASP A 392 5.26 29.46 -10.56
N ARG A 393 6.23 30.19 -9.99
CA ARG A 393 6.17 30.63 -8.59
C ARG A 393 4.98 31.55 -8.33
N ALA A 394 4.72 32.49 -9.23
CA ALA A 394 3.59 33.41 -9.12
C ALA A 394 2.24 32.65 -9.19
N ALA A 395 2.09 31.71 -10.12
CA ALA A 395 0.90 30.89 -10.25
C ALA A 395 0.68 30.03 -8.99
N CYS A 396 1.73 29.39 -8.47
CA CYS A 396 1.66 28.61 -7.24
C CYS A 396 1.28 29.46 -6.02
N ARG A 397 1.89 30.65 -5.86
CA ARG A 397 1.50 31.58 -4.78
C ARG A 397 0.03 31.97 -4.86
N THR A 398 -0.44 32.31 -6.07
CA THR A 398 -1.85 32.64 -6.30
C THR A 398 -2.80 31.50 -5.95
N ALA A 399 -2.42 30.26 -6.29
CA ALA A 399 -3.24 29.07 -6.01
C ALA A 399 -3.28 28.74 -4.49
N ILE A 400 -2.20 28.98 -3.75
CA ILE A 400 -2.04 28.60 -2.36
C ILE A 400 -2.54 29.67 -1.38
N ALA A 401 -2.34 30.95 -1.69
CA ALA A 401 -2.62 32.06 -0.78
C ALA A 401 -4.04 32.06 -0.18
N PRO A 402 -5.12 31.71 -0.91
CA PRO A 402 -6.48 31.69 -0.37
C PRO A 402 -6.80 30.44 0.46
N LEU A 403 -5.95 29.41 0.44
CA LEU A 403 -6.25 28.13 1.06
C LEU A 403 -6.06 28.19 2.58
N ARG A 404 -6.97 27.55 3.31
CA ARG A 404 -6.79 27.32 4.74
C ARG A 404 -5.58 26.41 4.97
N ASN A 405 -4.65 26.80 5.85
CA ASN A 405 -3.39 26.10 6.08
C ASN A 405 -2.88 26.35 7.51
N GLU A 406 -3.19 25.44 8.40
CA GLU A 406 -2.81 25.49 9.81
C GLU A 406 -1.94 24.26 10.21
N GLY A 407 -1.35 23.56 9.22
CA GLY A 407 -0.53 22.37 9.37
C GLY A 407 -1.23 21.10 8.85
N ILE A 408 -0.58 19.94 9.03
CA ILE A 408 -0.97 18.65 8.42
C ILE A 408 -2.44 18.25 8.66
N PHE A 409 -2.98 18.51 9.85
CA PHE A 409 -4.34 18.14 10.23
C PHE A 409 -5.33 19.34 10.16
N THR A 410 -5.13 20.24 9.20
CA THR A 410 -6.12 21.28 8.90
C THR A 410 -7.34 20.64 8.22
N PRO A 411 -8.54 20.67 8.84
CA PRO A 411 -9.72 20.03 8.24
C PRO A 411 -10.14 20.70 6.92
N PRO A 412 -10.71 19.93 5.98
CA PRO A 412 -11.28 20.46 4.74
C PRO A 412 -12.29 21.59 4.99
N ASP A 413 -12.31 22.57 4.09
CA ASP A 413 -13.09 23.81 4.21
C ASP A 413 -13.80 24.12 2.89
N VAL A 414 -14.87 24.92 2.95
CA VAL A 414 -15.60 25.37 1.75
C VAL A 414 -14.80 26.34 0.89
N ASN A 415 -13.81 27.02 1.45
CA ASN A 415 -12.92 27.92 0.71
C ASN A 415 -11.67 27.19 0.16
N GLY A 416 -11.51 25.90 0.46
CA GLY A 416 -10.36 25.10 0.11
C GLY A 416 -9.30 25.05 1.20
N THR A 417 -8.69 23.90 1.36
CA THR A 417 -7.65 23.59 2.34
C THR A 417 -6.41 23.06 1.63
N LEU A 418 -5.25 23.53 2.03
CA LEU A 418 -3.97 22.95 1.65
C LEU A 418 -3.73 21.69 2.48
N VAL A 419 -3.48 20.58 1.79
CA VAL A 419 -3.18 19.28 2.41
C VAL A 419 -1.77 18.84 2.02
N ILE A 420 -0.92 18.68 3.03
CA ILE A 420 0.45 18.17 2.86
C ILE A 420 0.82 17.25 4.03
N PRO A 421 1.28 16.00 3.75
CA PRO A 421 1.30 15.32 2.44
C PRO A 421 -0.10 15.24 1.83
N SER A 422 -0.18 15.12 0.49
CA SER A 422 -1.47 14.96 -0.20
C SER A 422 -2.14 13.61 0.13
N ASN A 423 -3.30 13.35 -0.44
CA ASN A 423 -3.98 12.04 -0.33
C ASN A 423 -3.20 10.85 -0.93
N ILE A 424 -2.20 11.09 -1.80
CA ILE A 424 -1.24 10.04 -2.20
C ILE A 424 -0.45 9.58 -0.98
N GLY A 425 -0.23 10.49 -0.01
CA GLY A 425 0.46 10.23 1.24
C GLY A 425 1.96 10.48 1.18
N GLY A 426 2.54 10.73 2.35
CA GLY A 426 3.99 10.76 2.56
C GLY A 426 4.59 9.38 2.33
N ALA A 427 3.98 8.33 2.91
CA ALA A 427 4.23 6.92 2.54
C ALA A 427 2.93 6.27 2.07
N HIS A 428 3.05 5.20 1.28
CA HIS A 428 1.91 4.56 0.62
C HIS A 428 2.07 3.02 0.60
N TRP A 429 1.28 2.31 -0.22
CA TRP A 429 1.19 0.85 -0.26
C TRP A 429 2.51 0.12 -0.61
N GLY A 430 3.54 0.82 -1.06
CA GLY A 430 4.88 0.25 -1.24
C GLY A 430 5.55 -0.21 0.06
N GLY A 431 5.09 0.29 1.19
CA GLY A 431 5.50 -0.20 2.50
C GLY A 431 6.90 0.17 2.94
N VAL A 432 7.42 -0.61 3.87
CA VAL A 432 8.73 -0.44 4.50
C VAL A 432 9.59 -1.67 4.24
N ALA A 433 10.76 -1.49 3.62
CA ALA A 433 11.77 -2.54 3.53
C ALA A 433 12.72 -2.45 4.75
N ILE A 434 13.12 -3.58 5.30
CA ILE A 434 13.98 -3.60 6.48
C ILE A 434 15.21 -4.46 6.21
N ASP A 435 16.40 -3.94 6.50
CA ASP A 435 17.62 -4.72 6.63
C ASP A 435 17.69 -5.30 8.05
N PRO A 436 17.48 -6.60 8.23
CA PRO A 436 17.40 -7.19 9.56
C PRO A 436 18.77 -7.31 10.25
N ALA A 437 19.88 -7.32 9.48
CA ALA A 437 21.23 -7.39 10.03
C ALA A 437 21.71 -6.02 10.54
N ARG A 438 21.28 -4.95 9.86
CA ARG A 438 21.65 -3.57 10.20
C ARG A 438 20.58 -2.85 11.01
N GLU A 439 19.37 -3.44 11.10
CA GLU A 439 18.18 -2.87 11.75
C GLU A 439 17.82 -1.47 11.15
N ILE A 440 17.90 -1.35 9.83
CA ILE A 440 17.61 -0.14 9.08
C ILE A 440 16.32 -0.35 8.29
N ALA A 441 15.38 0.58 8.44
CA ALA A 441 14.18 0.68 7.60
C ALA A 441 14.44 1.62 6.43
N VAL A 442 14.02 1.22 5.22
CA VAL A 442 14.09 2.02 3.98
C VAL A 442 12.67 2.24 3.47
N ILE A 443 12.29 3.50 3.27
CA ILE A 443 10.92 3.91 2.99
C ILE A 443 10.88 4.85 1.78
N PRO A 444 10.11 4.56 0.72
CA PRO A 444 9.82 5.52 -0.34
C PRO A 444 8.82 6.56 0.17
N VAL A 445 9.07 7.84 -0.12
CA VAL A 445 8.33 8.98 0.44
C VAL A 445 7.96 9.97 -0.65
N ASN A 446 6.75 10.52 -0.60
CA ASN A 446 6.28 11.64 -1.43
C ASN A 446 6.21 12.95 -0.64
N ARG A 447 6.40 14.08 -1.33
CA ARG A 447 6.40 15.44 -0.75
C ARG A 447 5.56 16.42 -1.57
N ILE A 448 4.39 15.97 -2.01
CA ILE A 448 3.50 16.73 -2.87
C ILE A 448 2.32 17.26 -2.06
N ALA A 449 1.97 18.52 -2.27
CA ALA A 449 0.78 19.14 -1.70
C ALA A 449 -0.42 19.04 -2.65
N ALA A 450 -1.62 19.00 -2.07
CA ALA A 450 -2.89 19.08 -2.78
C ALA A 450 -3.77 20.19 -2.20
N MET A 451 -4.76 20.61 -2.98
CA MET A 451 -5.91 21.35 -2.51
C MET A 451 -7.09 20.41 -2.39
N VAL A 452 -7.81 20.48 -1.26
CA VAL A 452 -9.09 19.80 -1.02
C VAL A 452 -10.14 20.84 -0.67
N GLN A 453 -11.33 20.72 -1.25
CA GLN A 453 -12.44 21.66 -0.99
C GLN A 453 -13.76 20.91 -0.86
N LEU A 454 -14.56 21.31 0.12
CA LEU A 454 -15.93 20.87 0.29
C LEU A 454 -16.87 21.88 -0.39
N ILE A 455 -17.65 21.43 -1.36
CA ILE A 455 -18.61 22.26 -2.10
C ILE A 455 -20.02 21.94 -1.58
N PRO A 456 -20.82 22.92 -1.13
CA PRO A 456 -22.21 22.66 -0.81
C PRO A 456 -22.94 21.98 -1.96
N ARG A 457 -23.68 20.91 -1.66
CA ARG A 457 -24.41 20.14 -2.69
C ARG A 457 -25.57 20.91 -3.30
N GLU A 458 -26.17 21.81 -2.53
CA GLU A 458 -27.31 22.62 -3.01
C GLU A 458 -26.88 23.50 -4.19
N GLY A 459 -27.58 23.38 -5.30
CA GLY A 459 -27.29 24.11 -6.53
C GLY A 459 -26.07 23.65 -7.32
N PHE A 460 -25.38 22.56 -6.92
CA PHE A 460 -24.22 22.05 -7.64
C PHE A 460 -24.61 21.24 -8.88
N ASP A 461 -24.05 21.62 -10.02
CA ASP A 461 -24.15 20.90 -11.29
C ASP A 461 -22.73 20.51 -11.76
N LEU A 462 -22.44 19.21 -11.75
CA LEU A 462 -21.12 18.69 -12.12
C LEU A 462 -20.82 18.93 -13.61
N GLN A 463 -21.80 18.77 -14.49
CA GLN A 463 -21.59 18.93 -15.93
C GLN A 463 -21.27 20.39 -16.28
N GLN A 464 -22.04 21.32 -15.73
CA GLN A 464 -21.80 22.74 -15.91
C GLN A 464 -20.46 23.19 -15.30
N THR A 465 -20.13 22.66 -14.13
CA THR A 465 -18.86 22.97 -13.44
C THR A 465 -17.67 22.48 -14.24
N ARG A 466 -17.68 21.23 -14.71
CA ARG A 466 -16.61 20.68 -15.55
C ARG A 466 -16.45 21.45 -16.86
N ALA A 467 -17.55 21.80 -17.53
CA ALA A 467 -17.49 22.59 -18.76
C ALA A 467 -16.89 24.00 -18.57
N LYS A 468 -16.97 24.56 -17.36
CA LYS A 468 -16.29 25.80 -17.00
C LYS A 468 -14.79 25.57 -16.72
N GLU A 469 -14.45 24.52 -16.01
CA GLU A 469 -13.06 24.14 -15.68
C GLU A 469 -12.26 23.78 -16.92
N ASP A 470 -12.82 23.00 -17.84
CA ASP A 470 -12.19 22.65 -19.12
C ASP A 470 -11.77 23.91 -19.91
N ARG A 471 -12.61 24.96 -19.88
CA ARG A 471 -12.29 26.25 -20.50
C ARG A 471 -11.16 27.01 -19.81
N LEU A 472 -10.95 26.76 -18.51
CA LEU A 472 -9.90 27.37 -17.69
C LEU A 472 -8.62 26.52 -17.63
N GLY A 473 -8.66 25.29 -18.17
CA GLY A 473 -7.56 24.33 -18.07
C GLY A 473 -7.36 23.79 -16.66
N ASP A 474 -8.40 23.83 -15.82
CA ASP A 474 -8.39 23.27 -14.47
C ASP A 474 -8.68 21.76 -14.51
N ASP A 475 -7.90 20.98 -13.75
CA ASP A 475 -8.02 19.52 -13.66
C ASP A 475 -8.35 19.12 -12.22
N PHE A 476 -9.65 19.15 -11.90
CA PHE A 476 -10.15 18.73 -10.59
C PHE A 476 -10.70 17.31 -10.62
N GLU A 477 -10.34 16.52 -9.63
CA GLU A 477 -11.02 15.29 -9.29
C GLU A 477 -12.22 15.59 -8.38
N TYR A 478 -13.38 15.02 -8.70
CA TYR A 478 -14.61 15.17 -7.93
C TYR A 478 -15.01 13.86 -7.28
N ASN A 479 -15.37 13.93 -6.00
CA ASN A 479 -16.04 12.85 -5.32
C ASN A 479 -17.39 13.30 -4.80
N MET A 480 -18.44 12.61 -5.24
CA MET A 480 -19.81 13.07 -5.04
C MET A 480 -20.30 12.94 -3.61
N MET A 481 -19.67 12.15 -2.75
CA MET A 481 -20.08 11.90 -1.35
C MET A 481 -21.61 11.90 -1.18
N ARG A 482 -22.30 11.07 -1.96
CA ARG A 482 -23.79 11.01 -1.98
C ARG A 482 -24.35 10.90 -0.57
N GLU A 483 -25.55 11.44 -0.34
CA GLU A 483 -26.22 11.44 0.97
C GLU A 483 -25.55 12.33 2.04
N THR A 484 -24.56 13.14 1.65
CA THR A 484 -23.98 14.18 2.50
C THR A 484 -24.34 15.57 1.95
N PRO A 485 -24.27 16.63 2.76
CA PRO A 485 -24.54 18.00 2.30
C PRO A 485 -23.42 18.59 1.44
N TYR A 486 -22.33 17.86 1.23
CA TYR A 486 -21.16 18.34 0.49
C TYR A 486 -20.73 17.39 -0.63
N ILE A 487 -19.99 17.95 -1.58
CA ILE A 487 -19.22 17.28 -2.62
C ILE A 487 -17.77 17.64 -2.37
N MET A 488 -16.87 16.70 -2.49
CA MET A 488 -15.44 16.97 -2.41
C MET A 488 -14.87 17.19 -3.81
N ARG A 489 -14.01 18.19 -3.98
CA ARG A 489 -13.07 18.26 -5.10
C ARG A 489 -11.64 18.42 -4.61
N ARG A 490 -10.71 17.87 -5.38
CA ARG A 490 -9.28 17.97 -5.09
C ARG A 490 -8.46 18.09 -6.36
N ARG A 491 -7.26 18.65 -6.24
CA ARG A 491 -6.22 18.60 -7.25
C ARG A 491 -4.85 18.67 -6.62
N MET A 492 -3.84 18.10 -7.28
CA MET A 492 -2.46 18.36 -6.91
C MET A 492 -2.11 19.81 -7.17
N LEU A 493 -1.30 20.41 -6.30
CA LEU A 493 -0.81 21.79 -6.48
C LEU A 493 0.39 21.75 -7.42
N LEU A 494 0.10 21.93 -8.71
CA LEU A 494 1.07 21.93 -9.79
C LEU A 494 1.17 23.35 -10.40
N ALA A 495 2.40 23.71 -10.78
CA ALA A 495 2.71 24.90 -11.56
C ALA A 495 2.21 24.75 -13.03
N PRO A 496 2.17 25.84 -13.82
CA PRO A 496 1.92 25.77 -15.27
C PRO A 496 2.84 24.80 -16.01
N SER A 497 4.07 24.65 -15.56
CA SER A 497 5.03 23.64 -16.04
C SER A 497 4.65 22.19 -15.70
N LYS A 498 3.55 21.95 -14.99
CA LYS A 498 3.10 20.65 -14.46
C LYS A 498 4.01 20.04 -13.38
N LEU A 499 5.01 20.76 -12.91
CA LEU A 499 5.82 20.38 -11.76
C LEU A 499 5.12 20.76 -10.45
N PRO A 500 5.37 20.05 -9.32
CA PRO A 500 4.79 20.39 -8.04
C PRO A 500 5.19 21.80 -7.56
N CYS A 501 4.26 22.49 -6.93
CA CYS A 501 4.51 23.78 -6.28
C CYS A 501 5.41 23.66 -5.03
N THR A 502 5.54 22.46 -4.47
CA THR A 502 6.46 22.16 -3.36
C THR A 502 7.90 22.10 -3.84
N PRO A 503 8.88 22.48 -2.99
CA PRO A 503 10.29 22.35 -3.38
C PRO A 503 10.71 20.87 -3.52
N PRO A 504 11.65 20.58 -4.43
CA PRO A 504 12.23 19.24 -4.53
C PRO A 504 13.04 18.87 -3.25
N PRO A 505 13.30 17.57 -3.00
CA PRO A 505 12.90 16.46 -3.84
C PRO A 505 11.40 16.15 -3.72
N PHE A 506 10.73 15.90 -4.86
CA PHE A 506 9.30 15.59 -4.90
C PHE A 506 8.99 14.20 -4.39
N GLY A 507 9.95 13.29 -4.51
CA GLY A 507 9.97 11.98 -3.90
C GLY A 507 11.37 11.58 -3.51
N SER A 508 11.46 10.82 -2.43
CA SER A 508 12.71 10.41 -1.80
C SER A 508 12.69 8.96 -1.39
N LEU A 509 13.89 8.42 -1.17
CA LEU A 509 14.09 7.21 -0.39
C LEU A 509 14.73 7.62 0.93
N VAL A 510 14.13 7.19 2.05
CA VAL A 510 14.55 7.60 3.40
C VAL A 510 14.96 6.37 4.19
N ALA A 511 16.08 6.44 4.92
CA ALA A 511 16.49 5.39 5.84
C ALA A 511 16.44 5.83 7.29
N ILE A 512 15.87 4.94 8.13
CA ILE A 512 15.75 5.13 9.58
C ILE A 512 16.48 3.99 10.31
N ASP A 513 17.37 4.32 11.22
CA ASP A 513 17.95 3.36 12.17
C ASP A 513 16.88 3.01 13.23
N LEU A 514 16.38 1.77 13.20
CA LEU A 514 15.30 1.33 14.09
C LEU A 514 15.73 1.15 15.55
N ARG A 515 17.04 1.13 15.85
CA ARG A 515 17.56 1.06 17.23
C ARG A 515 17.42 2.41 17.93
N THR A 516 17.61 3.50 17.17
CA THR A 516 17.67 4.86 17.71
C THR A 516 16.50 5.74 17.32
N GLY A 517 15.85 5.46 16.18
CA GLY A 517 14.86 6.32 15.53
C GLY A 517 15.48 7.44 14.67
N ALA A 518 16.78 7.49 14.56
CA ALA A 518 17.47 8.54 13.80
C ALA A 518 17.35 8.30 12.29
N ARG A 519 17.14 9.39 11.52
CA ARG A 519 17.26 9.38 10.07
C ARG A 519 18.72 9.27 9.69
N LYS A 520 19.09 8.19 8.98
CA LYS A 520 20.46 7.97 8.49
C LYS A 520 20.75 8.82 7.26
N TRP A 521 19.83 8.77 6.31
CA TRP A 521 19.91 9.52 5.06
C TRP A 521 18.52 9.72 4.45
N ASP A 522 18.44 10.64 3.49
CA ASP A 522 17.25 11.06 2.77
C ASP A 522 17.73 11.52 1.39
N VAL A 523 17.49 10.69 0.37
CA VAL A 523 18.00 10.93 -0.98
C VAL A 523 16.89 10.99 -2.01
N PRO A 524 17.01 11.81 -3.07
CA PRO A 524 16.04 11.82 -4.15
C PRO A 524 15.87 10.43 -4.75
N LEU A 525 14.62 10.03 -5.07
CA LEU A 525 14.31 8.77 -5.72
C LEU A 525 13.93 9.02 -7.18
N GLY A 526 14.77 8.50 -8.10
CA GLY A 526 14.52 8.56 -9.54
C GLY A 526 14.41 9.99 -10.10
N SER A 527 13.78 10.09 -11.25
CA SER A 527 13.56 11.37 -11.94
C SER A 527 12.25 11.39 -12.74
N PHE A 528 11.90 12.55 -13.30
CA PHE A 528 10.69 12.75 -14.12
C PHE A 528 10.86 12.40 -15.61
N MET A 529 11.79 11.59 -16.00
CA MET A 529 12.27 11.49 -17.40
C MET A 529 11.21 11.17 -18.47
N THR A 530 10.02 10.67 -18.15
CA THR A 530 9.14 10.06 -19.16
C THR A 530 7.81 10.74 -19.47
N PRO A 531 7.05 11.35 -18.56
CA PRO A 531 5.70 11.83 -18.91
C PRO A 531 5.64 13.24 -19.52
N PHE A 532 6.72 14.01 -19.48
CA PHE A 532 6.67 15.46 -19.73
C PHE A 532 7.23 15.94 -21.06
N GLY A 533 7.61 15.02 -21.97
CA GLY A 533 8.18 15.35 -23.28
C GLY A 533 9.65 15.77 -23.25
N ALA A 534 10.30 15.74 -24.42
CA ALA A 534 11.76 15.94 -24.56
C ALA A 534 12.24 17.33 -24.15
N GLU A 535 11.42 18.36 -24.31
CA GLU A 535 11.80 19.75 -24.00
C GLU A 535 11.85 20.00 -22.48
N MET A 536 10.95 19.40 -21.72
CA MET A 536 10.98 19.46 -20.26
C MET A 536 12.05 18.54 -19.68
N ALA A 537 12.25 17.35 -20.26
CA ALA A 537 13.27 16.41 -19.83
C ALA A 537 14.70 17.03 -19.81
N ALA A 538 14.98 17.97 -20.72
CA ALA A 538 16.28 18.67 -20.77
C ALA A 538 16.54 19.59 -19.55
N ASN A 539 15.49 20.01 -18.83
CA ASN A 539 15.56 20.93 -17.69
C ASN A 539 15.42 20.23 -16.34
N ILE A 540 15.08 18.94 -16.31
CA ILE A 540 14.89 18.17 -15.07
C ILE A 540 16.27 17.80 -14.50
N LYS A 541 16.45 18.13 -13.22
CA LYS A 541 17.67 17.78 -12.49
C LYS A 541 17.52 16.45 -11.77
N PRO A 542 18.56 15.61 -11.69
CA PRO A 542 18.51 14.33 -11.00
C PRO A 542 18.18 14.43 -9.51
N ASP A 543 18.53 15.54 -8.87
CA ASP A 543 18.30 15.80 -7.44
C ASP A 543 16.86 16.20 -7.10
N TRP A 544 15.97 16.32 -8.10
CA TRP A 544 14.57 16.63 -7.84
C TRP A 544 13.74 15.43 -7.37
N GLY A 545 14.21 14.21 -7.65
CA GLY A 545 13.41 13.00 -7.40
C GLY A 545 12.09 13.03 -8.16
N SER A 546 11.33 11.98 -8.10
CA SER A 546 9.99 11.96 -8.70
C SER A 546 8.95 11.53 -7.68
N PRO A 547 7.67 11.91 -7.86
CA PRO A 547 6.59 11.20 -7.20
C PRO A 547 6.78 9.69 -7.41
N ASN A 548 6.51 8.93 -6.39
CA ASN A 548 6.75 7.48 -6.43
C ASN A 548 5.56 6.70 -5.87
N LEU A 549 5.30 5.55 -6.49
CA LEU A 549 4.36 4.53 -6.03
C LEU A 549 5.01 3.17 -6.28
N GLY A 550 5.17 2.37 -5.25
CA GLY A 550 5.85 1.08 -5.29
C GLY A 550 6.75 0.86 -4.09
N GLY A 551 7.16 -0.37 -3.86
CA GLY A 551 7.94 -0.76 -2.71
C GLY A 551 9.40 -1.03 -3.01
N ALA A 552 10.23 -0.99 -1.96
CA ALA A 552 11.60 -1.47 -1.96
C ALA A 552 11.69 -2.89 -1.40
N ILE A 553 12.78 -3.58 -1.75
CA ILE A 553 13.29 -4.73 -0.99
C ILE A 553 14.70 -4.42 -0.53
N VAL A 554 15.15 -5.12 0.52
CA VAL A 554 16.55 -5.07 0.96
C VAL A 554 17.16 -6.47 0.93
N THR A 555 18.36 -6.59 0.37
CA THR A 555 19.16 -7.81 0.33
C THR A 555 20.61 -7.47 0.63
N ASP A 556 21.16 -7.97 1.74
CA ASP A 556 22.53 -7.77 2.21
C ASP A 556 23.07 -6.34 2.04
N GLY A 557 22.32 -5.36 2.55
CA GLY A 557 22.69 -3.95 2.49
C GLY A 557 22.46 -3.25 1.15
N LEU A 558 21.83 -3.91 0.18
CA LEU A 558 21.37 -3.32 -1.08
C LEU A 558 19.86 -3.15 -1.06
N ALA A 559 19.38 -1.92 -1.11
CA ALA A 559 17.96 -1.62 -1.31
C ALA A 559 17.65 -1.54 -2.81
N VAL A 560 16.68 -2.30 -3.30
CA VAL A 560 16.29 -2.32 -4.72
C VAL A 560 14.85 -1.83 -4.84
N ILE A 561 14.61 -0.85 -5.72
CA ILE A 561 13.31 -0.20 -5.91
C ILE A 561 13.12 0.29 -7.35
N GLY A 562 11.89 0.12 -7.89
CA GLY A 562 11.41 0.85 -9.07
C GLY A 562 10.72 2.15 -8.63
N ALA A 563 9.40 2.16 -8.60
CA ALA A 563 8.52 3.18 -8.04
C ALA A 563 8.53 4.57 -8.72
N ALA A 564 9.66 5.02 -9.28
CA ALA A 564 9.82 6.33 -9.89
C ALA A 564 9.28 6.40 -11.34
N LEU A 565 9.21 7.62 -11.90
CA LEU A 565 8.69 7.91 -13.25
C LEU A 565 9.77 7.85 -14.34
N ASP A 566 10.87 7.13 -14.15
CA ASP A 566 12.03 7.16 -15.03
C ASP A 566 12.34 5.84 -15.74
N ASN A 567 11.43 4.85 -15.64
CA ASN A 567 11.60 3.53 -16.26
C ASN A 567 12.88 2.82 -15.82
N ARG A 568 13.25 2.93 -14.55
CA ARG A 568 14.45 2.29 -13.99
C ARG A 568 14.16 1.47 -12.76
N LEU A 569 14.98 0.45 -12.57
CA LEU A 569 15.14 -0.24 -11.30
C LEU A 569 16.44 0.26 -10.68
N HIS A 570 16.39 0.79 -9.47
CA HIS A 570 17.51 1.40 -8.77
C HIS A 570 18.03 0.50 -7.65
N GLY A 571 19.32 0.55 -7.38
CA GLY A 571 19.97 -0.12 -6.25
C GLY A 571 20.74 0.89 -5.39
N TYR A 572 20.36 1.01 -4.12
CA TYR A 572 20.97 1.93 -3.15
C TYR A 572 21.70 1.17 -2.06
N ASP A 573 22.87 1.65 -1.67
CA ASP A 573 23.57 1.19 -0.49
C ASP A 573 22.80 1.63 0.77
N VAL A 574 22.37 0.67 1.60
CA VAL A 574 21.51 0.93 2.78
C VAL A 574 22.22 1.74 3.85
N GLU A 575 23.56 1.65 3.96
CA GLU A 575 24.32 2.41 4.94
C GLU A 575 24.47 3.89 4.58
N THR A 576 24.64 4.18 3.28
CA THR A 576 25.03 5.51 2.79
C THR A 576 23.94 6.25 2.02
N GLY A 577 22.93 5.54 1.50
CA GLY A 577 21.95 6.10 0.57
C GLY A 577 22.48 6.36 -0.84
N ARG A 578 23.72 5.99 -1.12
CA ARG A 578 24.30 6.17 -2.46
C ARG A 578 23.70 5.18 -3.44
N GLU A 579 23.23 5.67 -4.60
CA GLU A 579 22.88 4.81 -5.72
C GLU A 579 24.17 4.13 -6.26
N VAL A 580 24.16 2.80 -6.24
CA VAL A 580 25.31 1.97 -6.64
C VAL A 580 25.02 1.13 -7.87
N TRP A 581 23.77 1.10 -8.32
CA TRP A 581 23.32 0.36 -9.48
C TRP A 581 21.99 0.86 -9.99
N HIS A 582 21.77 0.78 -11.29
CA HIS A 582 20.45 0.86 -11.91
C HIS A 582 20.39 0.04 -13.18
N ALA A 583 19.17 -0.30 -13.60
CA ALA A 583 18.88 -0.97 -14.86
C ALA A 583 17.68 -0.32 -15.54
N GLN A 584 17.75 -0.22 -16.88
CA GLN A 584 16.63 0.26 -17.69
C GLN A 584 15.51 -0.78 -17.73
N LEU A 585 14.26 -0.33 -17.58
CA LEU A 585 13.05 -1.12 -17.71
C LEU A 585 12.25 -0.67 -18.94
N PRO A 586 11.38 -1.53 -19.50
CA PRO A 586 10.54 -1.16 -20.66
C PRO A 586 9.45 -0.11 -20.33
N ALA A 587 9.08 0.03 -19.07
CA ALA A 587 8.20 1.06 -18.53
C ALA A 587 8.54 1.29 -17.05
N SER A 588 7.89 2.25 -16.38
CA SER A 588 8.05 2.44 -14.94
C SER A 588 7.39 1.30 -14.16
N ALA A 589 7.98 0.92 -13.02
CA ALA A 589 7.49 -0.16 -12.18
C ALA A 589 6.87 0.39 -10.91
N LYS A 590 5.57 0.18 -10.68
CA LYS A 590 4.91 0.40 -9.40
C LYS A 590 5.04 -0.80 -8.46
N ALA A 591 5.34 -1.97 -8.96
CA ALA A 591 5.45 -3.20 -8.19
C ALA A 591 6.62 -3.16 -7.19
N THR A 592 6.45 -3.86 -6.07
CA THR A 592 7.56 -4.21 -5.19
C THR A 592 8.35 -5.36 -5.81
N PRO A 593 9.68 -5.26 -5.96
CA PRO A 593 10.50 -6.37 -6.45
C PRO A 593 10.50 -7.57 -5.48
N THR A 594 10.99 -8.72 -5.95
CA THR A 594 11.28 -9.88 -5.11
C THR A 594 12.69 -10.39 -5.38
N SER A 595 13.44 -10.65 -4.32
CA SER A 595 14.76 -11.30 -4.40
C SER A 595 14.65 -12.76 -3.99
N TYR A 596 15.28 -13.67 -4.74
CA TYR A 596 15.25 -15.10 -4.46
C TYR A 596 16.56 -15.80 -4.82
N ARG A 597 16.73 -16.99 -4.26
CA ARG A 597 17.83 -17.90 -4.53
C ARG A 597 17.29 -19.24 -5.00
N LEU A 598 17.85 -19.76 -6.10
CA LEU A 598 17.57 -21.11 -6.58
C LEU A 598 18.41 -22.17 -5.85
N ALA A 599 17.99 -23.41 -5.95
CA ALA A 599 18.76 -24.55 -5.41
C ALA A 599 20.17 -24.66 -6.03
N SER A 600 20.37 -24.18 -7.27
CA SER A 600 21.67 -24.05 -7.93
C SER A 600 22.62 -23.05 -7.25
N GLY A 601 22.11 -22.23 -6.33
CA GLY A 601 22.83 -21.13 -5.69
C GLY A 601 22.72 -19.79 -6.42
N ASP A 602 22.17 -19.75 -7.62
CA ASP A 602 21.97 -18.53 -8.40
C ASP A 602 20.99 -17.59 -7.71
N ARG A 603 21.25 -16.28 -7.77
CA ARG A 603 20.45 -15.25 -7.13
C ARG A 603 19.86 -14.30 -8.14
N PHE A 604 18.61 -13.94 -7.89
CA PHE A 604 17.82 -13.13 -8.79
C PHE A 604 17.10 -12.01 -8.06
N VAL A 605 16.74 -10.97 -8.81
CA VAL A 605 15.70 -9.99 -8.48
C VAL A 605 14.71 -9.98 -9.64
N VAL A 606 13.43 -10.04 -9.35
CA VAL A 606 12.35 -9.97 -10.34
C VAL A 606 11.37 -8.85 -9.98
N VAL A 607 10.87 -8.14 -10.99
CA VAL A 607 9.91 -7.05 -10.82
C VAL A 607 8.88 -7.06 -11.94
N ALA A 608 7.60 -6.79 -11.60
CA ALA A 608 6.56 -6.49 -12.57
C ALA A 608 6.66 -5.03 -13.02
N VAL A 609 6.46 -4.79 -14.31
CA VAL A 609 6.71 -3.50 -14.96
C VAL A 609 5.46 -3.05 -15.72
N GLY A 610 4.95 -1.86 -15.36
CA GLY A 610 3.77 -1.27 -15.95
C GLY A 610 2.88 -0.63 -14.88
N GLY A 611 2.92 0.69 -14.74
CA GLY A 611 2.26 1.40 -13.65
C GLY A 611 0.87 1.93 -13.97
N GLY A 612 0.49 2.03 -15.24
CA GLY A 612 -0.70 2.76 -15.67
C GLY A 612 -0.62 4.27 -15.39
N GLY A 613 -1.50 5.05 -16.01
CA GLY A 613 -1.51 6.51 -15.85
C GLY A 613 -0.15 7.15 -16.16
N ALA A 614 0.33 8.03 -15.28
CA ALA A 614 1.61 8.72 -15.45
C ALA A 614 2.84 7.77 -15.45
N TRP A 615 2.72 6.57 -14.90
CA TRP A 615 3.79 5.56 -14.90
C TRP A 615 3.89 4.76 -16.21
N GLY A 616 3.00 5.03 -17.15
CA GLY A 616 2.94 4.32 -18.44
C GLY A 616 2.33 2.91 -18.34
N ALA A 617 1.74 2.48 -19.46
CA ALA A 617 1.24 1.11 -19.58
C ALA A 617 2.39 0.12 -19.74
N GLY A 618 2.22 -1.09 -19.20
CA GLY A 618 3.20 -2.17 -19.33
C GLY A 618 2.64 -3.48 -18.82
N ASP A 619 3.20 -4.57 -19.33
CA ASP A 619 2.77 -5.94 -19.07
C ASP A 619 3.97 -6.89 -18.90
N SER A 620 5.12 -6.35 -18.55
CA SER A 620 6.36 -7.12 -18.52
C SER A 620 6.71 -7.56 -17.10
N VAL A 621 7.36 -8.71 -16.99
CA VAL A 621 8.05 -9.19 -15.79
C VAL A 621 9.51 -9.31 -16.15
N VAL A 622 10.38 -8.55 -15.47
CA VAL A 622 11.81 -8.49 -15.79
C VAL A 622 12.61 -9.07 -14.63
N SER A 623 13.53 -9.97 -14.95
CA SER A 623 14.41 -10.60 -13.96
C SER A 623 15.86 -10.27 -14.23
N PHE A 624 16.58 -10.01 -13.14
CA PHE A 624 18.01 -9.78 -13.11
C PHE A 624 18.69 -10.87 -12.28
N ARG A 625 19.89 -11.29 -12.68
CA ARG A 625 20.68 -12.28 -11.93
C ARG A 625 22.06 -11.75 -11.58
N LEU A 626 22.61 -12.23 -10.47
CA LEU A 626 24.02 -12.04 -10.13
C LEU A 626 24.85 -13.11 -10.85
N ARG A 627 25.74 -12.68 -11.77
CA ARG A 627 26.73 -13.60 -12.37
C ARG A 627 27.65 -14.19 -11.29
N ARG A 628 28.03 -15.44 -11.46
CA ARG A 628 28.98 -16.14 -10.59
C ARG A 628 30.39 -15.58 -10.68
#